data_0d2f4d6f375748b261765e11cfe098aa
#
_entry.id   0d2f4d6f375748b261765e11cfe098aa
#
_cell.length_a   1.000
_cell.length_b   1.000
_cell.length_c   1.000
_cell.angle_alpha   90.00
_cell.angle_beta   90.00
_cell.angle_gamma   90.00
#
_symmetry.space_group_name_H-M   'P 1'
#
loop_
_entity.id
_entity.type
_entity.pdbx_description
1 polymer ?
#
loop_
_entity_poly.entity_id
_entity_poly.type
_entity_poly.pdbx_seq_one_letter_code
_entity_poly.pdbx_strand_id
1 'polypeptide(L)'
;MSSTPQSVASSTSQSVSSTKDNGSILSQPKAVWAVFFACIIAFMGLGLVDPILPAIADKLHASQSQVTLLFTSYNAVMAIAMLITGMISSRLGVKWTLLTGIVIIAVFSALGGVSNGIWTLVGLRGGWGLGNALFVATALAAIVSLSSSGTGKAIILYEAAIGLGISVGPLLGGWLGAMSWRGPFLGVATLMLVAFIGLILFMPKTDNGGTVKQKSSLLDPFRALKHRSLLIFGITAALYNFGFFTLLAYAPFVMGLDEHGLGFVFLGWGILLATTSVFLAPKLQQWFGTIKSMAAMLLLFALLLFAMGIWTSTQWVIIAAVILAGALLGNNNTLITTAVMNAAPVERSTASAAYSFLRFLGGAIAPYTAGKLAEIYNPSVPFLVGGGFVVLSVIFILINNKHVKHVDNGELGH
;
A
#
# COMPACT_ATOMS: atom_id res chain seq x y z
N MET A 1 16.50 -24.02 73.81
CA MET A 1 15.07 -23.77 73.57
C MET A 1 14.92 -22.41 73.00
N SER A 2 14.76 -22.36 71.72
CA SER A 2 14.32 -21.08 71.01
C SER A 2 13.81 -21.49 69.65
N SER A 3 12.53 -21.38 69.49
CA SER A 3 11.75 -21.72 68.30
C SER A 3 11.75 -20.53 67.34
N THR A 4 12.19 -20.73 66.11
CA THR A 4 12.10 -19.79 65.02
C THR A 4 10.78 -20.00 64.26
N PRO A 5 10.00 -19.01 63.92
CA PRO A 5 8.88 -19.16 63.03
C PRO A 5 9.30 -19.01 61.56
N GLN A 6 8.96 -19.99 60.75
CA GLN A 6 9.03 -19.95 59.29
C GLN A 6 7.98 -18.99 58.74
N SER A 7 8.43 -18.01 57.98
CA SER A 7 7.56 -17.17 57.15
C SER A 7 7.22 -17.89 55.84
N VAL A 8 5.95 -18.24 55.67
CA VAL A 8 5.38 -18.76 54.42
C VAL A 8 5.20 -17.58 53.47
N ALA A 9 6.05 -17.51 52.45
CA ALA A 9 5.84 -16.61 51.32
C ALA A 9 4.79 -17.22 50.40
N SER A 10 3.57 -16.65 50.44
CA SER A 10 2.54 -16.94 49.45
C SER A 10 2.89 -16.26 48.10
N SER A 11 3.36 -17.07 47.17
CA SER A 11 3.49 -16.67 45.77
C SER A 11 2.08 -16.52 45.14
N THR A 12 1.60 -15.31 45.09
CA THR A 12 0.39 -14.98 44.30
C THR A 12 0.76 -15.00 42.84
N SER A 13 0.56 -16.13 42.19
CA SER A 13 0.54 -16.22 40.74
C SER A 13 -0.65 -15.40 40.20
N GLN A 14 -0.40 -14.18 39.77
CA GLN A 14 -1.36 -13.44 38.95
C GLN A 14 -1.50 -14.21 37.64
N SER A 15 -2.58 -14.97 37.54
CA SER A 15 -3.09 -15.48 36.28
C SER A 15 -3.48 -14.26 35.42
N VAL A 16 -2.67 -14.01 34.40
CA VAL A 16 -3.07 -13.12 33.30
C VAL A 16 -4.30 -13.76 32.68
N SER A 17 -5.48 -13.30 33.06
CA SER A 17 -6.73 -13.68 32.42
C SER A 17 -6.66 -13.19 30.98
N SER A 18 -6.42 -14.08 30.03
CA SER A 18 -6.71 -13.85 28.64
C SER A 18 -8.21 -13.64 28.52
N THR A 19 -8.65 -12.39 28.54
CA THR A 19 -10.01 -12.03 28.15
C THR A 19 -10.26 -12.60 26.76
N LYS A 20 -11.01 -13.68 26.69
CA LYS A 20 -11.53 -14.23 25.43
C LYS A 20 -12.32 -13.12 24.75
N ASP A 21 -11.76 -12.62 23.68
CA ASP A 21 -12.33 -11.59 22.82
C ASP A 21 -13.52 -12.19 22.05
N ASN A 22 -14.72 -12.13 22.67
CA ASN A 22 -15.97 -12.68 22.13
C ASN A 22 -16.75 -11.70 21.25
N GLY A 23 -16.20 -10.54 20.91
CA GLY A 23 -16.85 -9.57 20.02
C GLY A 23 -16.87 -10.03 18.56
N SER A 24 -18.02 -9.93 17.90
CA SER A 24 -18.10 -10.13 16.44
C SER A 24 -17.32 -9.02 15.70
N ILE A 25 -16.69 -9.35 14.56
CA ILE A 25 -16.06 -8.36 13.66
C ILE A 25 -17.09 -7.30 13.24
N LEU A 26 -18.37 -7.66 13.15
CA LEU A 26 -19.44 -6.77 12.72
C LEU A 26 -19.96 -5.85 13.86
N SER A 27 -19.67 -6.15 15.13
CA SER A 27 -20.12 -5.35 16.29
C SER A 27 -19.12 -4.28 16.70
N GLN A 28 -18.57 -3.54 15.74
CA GLN A 28 -17.60 -2.47 15.97
C GLN A 28 -18.29 -1.13 16.27
N PRO A 29 -17.64 -0.24 17.03
CA PRO A 29 -18.08 1.14 17.19
C PRO A 29 -18.24 1.87 15.85
N LYS A 30 -19.17 2.83 15.77
CA LYS A 30 -19.41 3.65 14.57
C LYS A 30 -18.15 4.36 14.10
N ALA A 31 -17.25 4.74 15.00
CA ALA A 31 -15.97 5.35 14.68
C ALA A 31 -15.07 4.41 13.85
N VAL A 32 -15.03 3.13 14.16
CA VAL A 32 -14.27 2.11 13.40
C VAL A 32 -14.83 1.99 11.98
N TRP A 33 -16.15 1.96 11.82
CA TRP A 33 -16.78 1.91 10.50
C TRP A 33 -16.54 3.18 9.68
N ALA A 34 -16.49 4.35 10.31
CA ALA A 34 -16.15 5.59 9.63
C ALA A 34 -14.71 5.58 9.12
N VAL A 35 -13.74 5.10 9.92
CA VAL A 35 -12.35 4.94 9.47
C VAL A 35 -12.23 3.86 8.38
N PHE A 36 -12.94 2.74 8.53
CA PHE A 36 -12.99 1.65 7.55
C PHE A 36 -13.47 2.15 6.18
N PHE A 37 -14.58 2.89 6.15
CA PHE A 37 -15.10 3.50 4.92
C PHE A 37 -14.10 4.48 4.30
N ALA A 38 -13.49 5.33 5.11
CA ALA A 38 -12.46 6.25 4.64
C ALA A 38 -11.24 5.52 4.07
N CYS A 39 -10.85 4.37 4.66
CA CYS A 39 -9.80 3.51 4.12
C CYS A 39 -10.15 2.96 2.74
N ILE A 40 -11.38 2.45 2.56
CA ILE A 40 -11.81 1.95 1.24
C ILE A 40 -11.63 3.04 0.19
N ILE A 41 -12.08 4.28 0.47
CA ILE A 41 -11.98 5.39 -0.50
C ILE A 41 -10.52 5.79 -0.75
N ALA A 42 -9.68 5.82 0.30
CA ALA A 42 -8.27 6.18 0.17
C ALA A 42 -7.52 5.17 -0.72
N PHE A 43 -7.76 3.87 -0.53
CA PHE A 43 -7.16 2.81 -1.35
C PHE A 43 -7.80 2.71 -2.74
N MET A 44 -9.08 2.97 -2.86
CA MET A 44 -9.77 3.08 -4.14
C MET A 44 -9.15 4.18 -5.02
N GLY A 45 -8.77 5.30 -4.42
CA GLY A 45 -8.12 6.41 -5.12
C GLY A 45 -6.75 6.06 -5.74
N LEU A 46 -6.12 4.97 -5.32
CA LEU A 46 -4.90 4.44 -5.97
C LEU A 46 -5.21 3.89 -7.37
N GLY A 47 -6.16 2.97 -7.47
CA GLY A 47 -6.48 2.28 -8.71
C GLY A 47 -7.51 2.98 -9.61
N LEU A 48 -8.12 4.05 -9.13
CA LEU A 48 -9.20 4.74 -9.83
C LEU A 48 -8.73 5.51 -11.08
N VAL A 49 -7.44 5.86 -11.12
CA VAL A 49 -6.82 6.59 -12.25
C VAL A 49 -6.31 5.65 -13.34
N ASP A 50 -6.03 4.37 -13.01
CA ASP A 50 -5.42 3.43 -13.95
C ASP A 50 -6.23 3.27 -15.24
N PRO A 51 -7.58 3.07 -15.21
CA PRO A 51 -8.38 2.87 -16.42
C PRO A 51 -8.52 4.11 -17.29
N ILE A 52 -8.26 5.30 -16.75
CA ILE A 52 -8.46 6.58 -17.47
C ILE A 52 -7.17 7.19 -18.01
N LEU A 53 -6.01 6.55 -17.83
CA LEU A 53 -4.74 7.07 -18.34
C LEU A 53 -4.75 7.35 -19.85
N PRO A 54 -5.23 6.44 -20.72
CA PRO A 54 -5.33 6.71 -22.14
C PRO A 54 -6.26 7.87 -22.46
N ALA A 55 -7.41 8.00 -21.76
CA ALA A 55 -8.34 9.09 -21.94
C ALA A 55 -7.74 10.46 -21.52
N ILE A 56 -6.94 10.48 -20.44
CA ILE A 56 -6.21 11.69 -20.03
C ILE A 56 -5.19 12.08 -21.11
N ALA A 57 -4.44 11.10 -21.66
CA ALA A 57 -3.47 11.36 -22.72
C ALA A 57 -4.13 12.02 -23.94
N ASP A 58 -5.24 11.45 -24.39
CA ASP A 58 -5.99 11.97 -25.54
C ASP A 58 -6.57 13.36 -25.26
N LYS A 59 -7.29 13.55 -24.15
CA LYS A 59 -7.99 14.78 -23.83
C LYS A 59 -7.09 15.96 -23.47
N LEU A 60 -5.93 15.71 -22.92
CA LEU A 60 -4.95 16.75 -22.57
C LEU A 60 -3.81 16.85 -23.58
N HIS A 61 -3.88 16.10 -24.70
CA HIS A 61 -2.84 16.05 -25.74
C HIS A 61 -1.45 15.80 -25.16
N ALA A 62 -1.40 14.87 -24.19
CA ALA A 62 -0.19 14.56 -23.44
C ALA A 62 0.44 13.25 -23.93
N SER A 63 1.78 13.18 -23.90
CA SER A 63 2.49 11.94 -24.21
C SER A 63 2.29 10.90 -23.11
N GLN A 64 2.57 9.63 -23.42
CA GLN A 64 2.48 8.53 -22.43
C GLN A 64 3.38 8.80 -21.22
N SER A 65 4.61 9.28 -21.46
CA SER A 65 5.53 9.62 -20.36
C SER A 65 5.02 10.77 -19.49
N GLN A 66 4.33 11.75 -20.06
CA GLN A 66 3.74 12.84 -19.31
C GLN A 66 2.57 12.37 -18.44
N VAL A 67 1.73 11.49 -18.97
CA VAL A 67 0.58 10.96 -18.20
C VAL A 67 1.05 10.01 -17.10
N THR A 68 2.05 9.18 -17.35
CA THR A 68 2.60 8.29 -16.31
C THR A 68 3.28 9.06 -15.16
N LEU A 69 3.64 10.34 -15.34
CA LEU A 69 4.07 11.23 -14.25
C LEU A 69 3.02 11.41 -13.15
N LEU A 70 1.75 11.12 -13.41
CA LEU A 70 0.71 11.11 -12.37
C LEU A 70 1.02 10.09 -11.27
N PHE A 71 1.59 8.94 -11.62
CA PHE A 71 2.06 7.96 -10.64
C PHE A 71 3.39 8.36 -10.02
N THR A 72 4.33 8.85 -10.83
CA THR A 72 5.64 9.31 -10.37
C THR A 72 5.51 10.39 -9.31
N SER A 73 4.75 11.45 -9.57
CA SER A 73 4.56 12.55 -8.61
C SER A 73 3.87 12.08 -7.33
N TYR A 74 2.84 11.26 -7.47
CA TYR A 74 2.12 10.69 -6.35
C TYR A 74 3.05 9.83 -5.47
N ASN A 75 3.76 8.87 -6.05
CA ASN A 75 4.64 7.96 -5.31
C ASN A 75 5.85 8.69 -4.72
N ALA A 76 6.44 9.66 -5.42
CA ALA A 76 7.58 10.43 -4.92
C ALA A 76 7.21 11.26 -3.69
N VAL A 77 6.09 11.99 -3.76
CA VAL A 77 5.60 12.77 -2.61
C VAL A 77 5.18 11.84 -1.48
N MET A 78 4.49 10.74 -1.78
CA MET A 78 4.10 9.76 -0.78
C MET A 78 5.31 9.13 -0.07
N ALA A 79 6.38 8.78 -0.80
CA ALA A 79 7.62 8.24 -0.22
C ALA A 79 8.21 9.20 0.83
N ILE A 80 8.37 10.47 0.47
CA ILE A 80 8.92 11.49 1.36
C ILE A 80 7.97 11.73 2.55
N ALA A 81 6.67 11.84 2.30
CA ALA A 81 5.68 12.10 3.33
C ALA A 81 5.57 10.97 4.36
N MET A 82 5.76 9.70 3.95
CA MET A 82 5.78 8.55 4.88
C MET A 82 6.84 8.69 5.97
N LEU A 83 7.99 9.29 5.66
CA LEU A 83 9.07 9.53 6.64
C LEU A 83 8.67 10.50 7.75
N ILE A 84 7.81 11.47 7.43
CA ILE A 84 7.41 12.53 8.37
C ILE A 84 6.07 12.28 9.05
N THR A 85 5.27 11.34 8.52
CA THR A 85 3.91 11.09 9.02
C THR A 85 3.88 10.64 10.48
N GLY A 86 4.83 9.80 10.91
CA GLY A 86 4.93 9.38 12.31
C GLY A 86 5.12 10.56 13.26
N MET A 87 5.99 11.51 12.90
CA MET A 87 6.21 12.73 13.68
C MET A 87 4.97 13.64 13.68
N ILE A 88 4.28 13.78 12.55
CA ILE A 88 3.05 14.57 12.45
C ILE A 88 1.98 13.96 13.33
N SER A 89 1.75 12.65 13.22
CA SER A 89 0.75 11.93 14.00
C SER A 89 1.03 11.98 15.51
N SER A 90 2.29 11.94 15.93
CA SER A 90 2.68 12.08 17.35
C SER A 90 2.40 13.46 17.92
N ARG A 91 2.41 14.52 17.09
CA ARG A 91 2.15 15.91 17.49
C ARG A 91 0.67 16.30 17.42
N LEU A 92 0.03 16.00 16.28
CA LEU A 92 -1.37 16.36 16.03
C LEU A 92 -2.35 15.36 16.64
N GLY A 93 -1.90 14.13 16.92
CA GLY A 93 -2.76 13.01 17.27
C GLY A 93 -3.40 12.33 16.06
N VAL A 94 -3.83 11.09 16.25
CA VAL A 94 -4.36 10.22 15.19
C VAL A 94 -5.55 10.84 14.46
N LYS A 95 -6.55 11.34 15.18
CA LYS A 95 -7.76 11.94 14.60
C LYS A 95 -7.46 13.10 13.66
N TRP A 96 -6.67 14.08 14.13
CA TRP A 96 -6.37 15.26 13.32
C TRP A 96 -5.47 14.95 12.15
N THR A 97 -4.56 13.97 12.27
CA THR A 97 -3.72 13.52 11.15
C THR A 97 -4.57 12.86 10.06
N LEU A 98 -5.54 12.00 10.44
CA LEU A 98 -6.50 11.41 9.50
C LEU A 98 -7.34 12.47 8.79
N LEU A 99 -7.93 13.40 9.55
CA LEU A 99 -8.76 14.48 8.99
C LEU A 99 -7.96 15.37 8.05
N THR A 100 -6.73 15.74 8.41
CA THR A 100 -5.83 16.51 7.55
C THR A 100 -5.53 15.75 6.26
N GLY A 101 -5.25 14.45 6.34
CA GLY A 101 -5.03 13.60 5.17
C GLY A 101 -6.23 13.59 4.23
N ILE A 102 -7.45 13.39 4.77
CA ILE A 102 -8.69 13.39 3.99
C ILE A 102 -8.95 14.75 3.33
N VAL A 103 -8.77 15.86 4.04
CA VAL A 103 -8.96 17.21 3.49
C VAL A 103 -7.99 17.45 2.33
N ILE A 104 -6.71 17.08 2.50
CA ILE A 104 -5.71 17.20 1.44
C ILE A 104 -6.14 16.35 0.21
N ILE A 105 -6.53 15.08 0.41
CA ILE A 105 -7.00 14.23 -0.69
C ILE A 105 -8.21 14.88 -1.38
N ALA A 106 -9.22 15.31 -0.63
CA ALA A 106 -10.44 15.91 -1.19
C ALA A 106 -10.14 17.17 -2.00
N VAL A 107 -9.32 18.08 -1.47
CA VAL A 107 -8.97 19.33 -2.14
C VAL A 107 -8.17 19.07 -3.42
N PHE A 108 -7.10 18.28 -3.32
CA PHE A 108 -6.23 18.01 -4.47
C PHE A 108 -6.91 17.16 -5.55
N SER A 109 -7.80 16.23 -5.18
CA SER A 109 -8.61 15.49 -6.15
C SER A 109 -9.65 16.38 -6.81
N ALA A 110 -10.36 17.25 -6.06
CA ALA A 110 -11.30 18.20 -6.63
C ALA A 110 -10.60 19.15 -7.63
N LEU A 111 -9.46 19.74 -7.24
CA LEU A 111 -8.66 20.59 -8.13
C LEU A 111 -8.17 19.81 -9.37
N GLY A 112 -7.82 18.54 -9.22
CA GLY A 112 -7.46 17.65 -10.33
C GLY A 112 -8.61 17.50 -11.34
N GLY A 113 -9.83 17.31 -10.83
CA GLY A 113 -11.04 17.19 -11.65
C GLY A 113 -11.41 18.46 -12.43
N VAL A 114 -10.98 19.63 -12.00
CA VAL A 114 -11.22 20.91 -12.72
C VAL A 114 -9.98 21.41 -13.48
N SER A 115 -8.86 20.70 -13.43
CA SER A 115 -7.63 21.10 -14.13
C SER A 115 -7.77 20.95 -15.66
N ASN A 116 -7.02 21.77 -16.41
CA ASN A 116 -7.04 21.78 -17.88
C ASN A 116 -5.66 21.45 -18.48
N GLY A 117 -4.66 21.14 -17.69
CA GLY A 117 -3.31 20.86 -18.18
C GLY A 117 -2.66 19.71 -17.46
N ILE A 118 -1.85 18.92 -18.18
CA ILE A 118 -1.17 17.75 -17.66
C ILE A 118 -0.21 18.10 -16.52
N TRP A 119 0.54 19.19 -16.64
CA TRP A 119 1.52 19.58 -15.60
C TRP A 119 0.85 20.02 -14.31
N THR A 120 -0.28 20.73 -14.40
CA THR A 120 -1.10 21.07 -13.23
C THR A 120 -1.63 19.80 -12.58
N LEU A 121 -2.14 18.86 -13.38
CA LEU A 121 -2.67 17.58 -12.89
C LEU A 121 -1.58 16.74 -12.21
N VAL A 122 -0.37 16.70 -12.75
CA VAL A 122 0.80 16.02 -12.15
C VAL A 122 1.14 16.63 -10.79
N GLY A 123 1.19 17.95 -10.67
CA GLY A 123 1.44 18.63 -9.38
C GLY A 123 0.35 18.33 -8.35
N LEU A 124 -0.92 18.41 -8.76
CA LEU A 124 -2.07 18.12 -7.90
C LEU A 124 -2.10 16.65 -7.45
N ARG A 125 -1.69 15.72 -8.32
CA ARG A 125 -1.57 14.30 -7.97
C ARG A 125 -0.50 14.06 -6.89
N GLY A 126 0.60 14.80 -6.93
CA GLY A 126 1.60 14.82 -5.86
C GLY A 126 1.02 15.28 -4.52
N GLY A 127 0.24 16.37 -4.52
CA GLY A 127 -0.47 16.84 -3.32
C GLY A 127 -1.46 15.80 -2.77
N TRP A 128 -2.16 15.09 -3.64
CA TRP A 128 -3.00 13.95 -3.24
C TRP A 128 -2.16 12.84 -2.56
N GLY A 129 -0.97 12.52 -3.09
CA GLY A 129 -0.04 11.57 -2.48
C GLY A 129 0.36 11.95 -1.04
N LEU A 130 0.56 13.25 -0.76
CA LEU A 130 0.80 13.75 0.59
C LEU A 130 -0.36 13.42 1.54
N GLY A 131 -1.59 13.74 1.12
CA GLY A 131 -2.80 13.43 1.91
C GLY A 131 -2.93 11.93 2.19
N ASN A 132 -2.66 11.11 1.18
CA ASN A 132 -2.76 9.66 1.30
C ASN A 132 -1.69 9.08 2.23
N ALA A 133 -0.47 9.61 2.23
CA ALA A 133 0.57 9.20 3.17
C ALA A 133 0.17 9.47 4.63
N LEU A 134 -0.37 10.66 4.90
CA LEU A 134 -0.86 11.02 6.24
C LEU A 134 -2.00 10.11 6.68
N PHE A 135 -2.94 9.82 5.79
CA PHE A 135 -4.10 9.01 6.09
C PHE A 135 -3.73 7.54 6.30
N VAL A 136 -3.09 6.89 5.32
CA VAL A 136 -2.81 5.45 5.31
C VAL A 136 -1.92 5.05 6.48
N ALA A 137 -0.87 5.83 6.78
CA ALA A 137 0.04 5.52 7.88
C ALA A 137 -0.61 5.61 9.27
N THR A 138 -1.70 6.37 9.42
CA THR A 138 -2.41 6.53 10.69
C THR A 138 -3.69 5.71 10.80
N ALA A 139 -4.25 5.27 9.69
CA ALA A 139 -5.55 4.59 9.66
C ALA A 139 -5.54 3.24 10.40
N LEU A 140 -4.48 2.45 10.25
CA LEU A 140 -4.35 1.18 11.00
C LEU A 140 -4.32 1.43 12.50
N ALA A 141 -3.52 2.40 12.96
CA ALA A 141 -3.46 2.76 14.39
C ALA A 141 -4.83 3.23 14.91
N ALA A 142 -5.58 3.98 14.11
CA ALA A 142 -6.93 4.43 14.45
C ALA A 142 -7.88 3.25 14.60
N ILE A 143 -7.93 2.33 13.64
CA ILE A 143 -8.82 1.16 13.70
C ILE A 143 -8.47 0.29 14.91
N VAL A 144 -7.18 0.04 15.16
CA VAL A 144 -6.73 -0.76 16.31
C VAL A 144 -7.12 -0.10 17.65
N SER A 145 -6.92 1.22 17.77
CA SER A 145 -7.22 1.94 19.01
C SER A 145 -8.72 2.10 19.31
N LEU A 146 -9.56 2.09 18.28
CA LEU A 146 -11.01 2.27 18.39
C LEU A 146 -11.77 0.94 18.42
N SER A 147 -11.13 -0.18 18.04
CA SER A 147 -11.78 -1.48 17.96
C SER A 147 -12.13 -2.04 19.34
N SER A 148 -13.36 -2.54 19.47
CA SER A 148 -13.85 -3.25 20.65
C SER A 148 -13.55 -4.76 20.65
N SER A 149 -13.04 -5.30 19.54
CA SER A 149 -12.88 -6.75 19.32
C SER A 149 -11.39 -7.20 19.30
N GLY A 150 -10.48 -6.36 19.78
CA GLY A 150 -9.04 -6.66 19.86
C GLY A 150 -8.27 -6.41 18.58
N THR A 151 -6.94 -6.36 18.72
CA THR A 151 -6.00 -5.97 17.68
C THR A 151 -6.07 -6.87 16.44
N GLY A 152 -6.21 -8.18 16.61
CA GLY A 152 -6.23 -9.12 15.48
C GLY A 152 -7.41 -8.88 14.53
N LYS A 153 -8.62 -8.69 15.09
CA LYS A 153 -9.82 -8.41 14.28
C LYS A 153 -9.78 -7.01 13.67
N ALA A 154 -9.19 -6.04 14.36
CA ALA A 154 -8.96 -4.70 13.82
C ALA A 154 -8.05 -4.72 12.57
N ILE A 155 -6.98 -5.51 12.60
CA ILE A 155 -6.08 -5.68 11.44
C ILE A 155 -6.83 -6.34 10.27
N ILE A 156 -7.62 -7.39 10.53
CA ILE A 156 -8.43 -8.04 9.49
C ILE A 156 -9.38 -7.04 8.83
N LEU A 157 -10.01 -6.18 9.62
CA LEU A 157 -10.92 -5.15 9.10
C LEU A 157 -10.17 -4.14 8.23
N TYR A 158 -8.99 -3.70 8.66
CA TYR A 158 -8.14 -2.79 7.86
C TYR A 158 -7.70 -3.43 6.54
N GLU A 159 -7.26 -4.69 6.55
CA GLU A 159 -6.88 -5.42 5.33
C GLU A 159 -8.09 -5.63 4.39
N ALA A 160 -9.27 -5.86 4.95
CA ALA A 160 -10.50 -5.93 4.17
C ALA A 160 -10.82 -4.60 3.48
N ALA A 161 -10.60 -3.45 4.16
CA ALA A 161 -10.78 -2.14 3.55
C ALA A 161 -9.80 -1.90 2.40
N ILE A 162 -8.53 -2.30 2.56
CA ILE A 162 -7.52 -2.24 1.49
C ILE A 162 -7.97 -3.08 0.29
N GLY A 163 -8.32 -4.34 0.53
CA GLY A 163 -8.75 -5.25 -0.53
C GLY A 163 -9.98 -4.75 -1.30
N LEU A 164 -11.00 -4.28 -0.58
CA LEU A 164 -12.18 -3.69 -1.20
C LEU A 164 -11.86 -2.42 -1.99
N GLY A 165 -11.05 -1.53 -1.43
CA GLY A 165 -10.65 -0.29 -2.10
C GLY A 165 -9.92 -0.56 -3.41
N ILE A 166 -8.89 -1.40 -3.37
CA ILE A 166 -8.08 -1.75 -4.55
C ILE A 166 -8.91 -2.48 -5.61
N SER A 167 -9.86 -3.32 -5.20
CA SER A 167 -10.70 -4.07 -6.15
C SER A 167 -11.77 -3.19 -6.81
N VAL A 168 -12.43 -2.33 -6.04
CA VAL A 168 -13.55 -1.50 -6.53
C VAL A 168 -13.04 -0.24 -7.25
N GLY A 169 -11.85 0.25 -6.89
CA GLY A 169 -11.27 1.47 -7.44
C GLY A 169 -11.26 1.51 -8.97
N PRO A 170 -10.61 0.57 -9.63
CA PRO A 170 -10.53 0.55 -11.10
C PRO A 170 -11.90 0.43 -11.78
N LEU A 171 -12.84 -0.33 -11.18
CA LEU A 171 -14.19 -0.47 -11.72
C LEU A 171 -14.93 0.88 -11.73
N LEU A 172 -14.91 1.58 -10.59
CA LEU A 172 -15.51 2.92 -10.50
C LEU A 172 -14.75 3.94 -11.35
N GLY A 173 -13.43 3.80 -11.44
CA GLY A 173 -12.57 4.60 -12.30
C GLY A 173 -12.96 4.47 -13.76
N GLY A 174 -13.14 3.26 -14.26
CA GLY A 174 -13.60 2.99 -15.61
C GLY A 174 -15.00 3.54 -15.87
N TRP A 175 -15.94 3.30 -14.93
CA TRP A 175 -17.33 3.74 -15.08
C TRP A 175 -17.47 5.29 -15.07
N LEU A 176 -16.87 5.95 -14.08
CA LEU A 176 -16.87 7.41 -14.01
C LEU A 176 -16.03 8.03 -15.13
N GLY A 177 -14.94 7.37 -15.52
CA GLY A 177 -14.03 7.79 -16.59
C GLY A 177 -14.70 7.79 -17.96
N ALA A 178 -15.55 6.80 -18.25
CA ALA A 178 -16.33 6.73 -19.48
C ALA A 178 -17.33 7.89 -19.61
N MET A 179 -17.85 8.39 -18.50
CA MET A 179 -18.68 9.61 -18.51
C MET A 179 -17.83 10.87 -18.74
N SER A 180 -16.70 10.95 -18.05
CA SER A 180 -15.69 12.02 -18.19
C SER A 180 -14.40 11.59 -17.51
N TRP A 181 -13.24 11.83 -18.15
CA TRP A 181 -11.93 11.59 -17.52
C TRP A 181 -11.76 12.32 -16.18
N ARG A 182 -12.55 13.37 -15.92
CA ARG A 182 -12.60 14.13 -14.68
C ARG A 182 -13.43 13.46 -13.60
N GLY A 183 -14.35 12.58 -14.00
CA GLY A 183 -15.28 11.90 -13.11
C GLY A 183 -14.62 11.21 -11.93
N PRO A 184 -13.59 10.38 -12.14
CA PRO A 184 -12.86 9.71 -11.06
C PRO A 184 -12.31 10.68 -10.02
N PHE A 185 -11.72 11.81 -10.43
CA PHE A 185 -11.15 12.80 -9.50
C PHE A 185 -12.24 13.47 -8.63
N LEU A 186 -13.34 13.90 -9.28
CA LEU A 186 -14.47 14.51 -8.57
C LEU A 186 -15.20 13.48 -7.69
N GLY A 187 -15.28 12.23 -8.15
CA GLY A 187 -15.85 11.13 -7.38
C GLY A 187 -15.11 10.90 -6.06
N VAL A 188 -13.77 10.82 -6.10
CA VAL A 188 -12.96 10.72 -4.88
C VAL A 188 -13.15 11.94 -3.98
N ALA A 189 -13.13 13.15 -4.54
CA ALA A 189 -13.34 14.36 -3.75
C ALA A 189 -14.66 14.30 -2.98
N THR A 190 -15.75 13.92 -3.64
CA THR A 190 -17.09 13.81 -3.03
C THR A 190 -17.12 12.73 -1.95
N LEU A 191 -16.57 11.55 -2.24
CA LEU A 191 -16.54 10.45 -1.26
C LEU A 191 -15.65 10.78 -0.05
N MET A 192 -14.54 11.50 -0.25
CA MET A 192 -13.68 11.96 0.85
C MET A 192 -14.38 13.01 1.72
N LEU A 193 -15.22 13.88 1.15
CA LEU A 193 -16.05 14.79 1.95
C LEU A 193 -17.06 14.02 2.83
N VAL A 194 -17.67 12.96 2.29
CA VAL A 194 -18.56 12.09 3.07
C VAL A 194 -17.77 11.39 4.19
N ALA A 195 -16.59 10.88 3.90
CA ALA A 195 -15.71 10.26 4.89
C ALA A 195 -15.27 11.27 5.97
N PHE A 196 -14.97 12.51 5.60
CA PHE A 196 -14.62 13.59 6.52
C PHE A 196 -15.74 13.89 7.50
N ILE A 197 -16.97 14.04 7.00
CA ILE A 197 -18.15 14.24 7.84
C ILE A 197 -18.36 13.05 8.77
N GLY A 198 -18.25 11.83 8.26
CA GLY A 198 -18.36 10.61 9.08
C GLY A 198 -17.34 10.56 10.21
N LEU A 199 -16.07 10.91 9.94
CA LEU A 199 -15.02 10.92 10.98
C LEU A 199 -15.26 12.03 12.02
N ILE A 200 -15.69 13.21 11.60
CA ILE A 200 -16.01 14.29 12.56
C ILE A 200 -17.14 13.86 13.51
N LEU A 201 -18.20 13.25 12.97
CA LEU A 201 -19.39 12.88 13.74
C LEU A 201 -19.16 11.67 14.65
N PHE A 202 -18.44 10.65 14.19
CA PHE A 202 -18.35 9.38 14.90
C PHE A 202 -17.04 9.15 15.65
N MET A 203 -15.96 9.83 15.27
CA MET A 203 -14.68 9.65 15.95
C MET A 203 -14.62 10.46 17.24
N PRO A 204 -14.37 9.84 18.40
CA PRO A 204 -14.34 10.54 19.67
C PRO A 204 -13.31 11.68 19.66
N LYS A 205 -13.59 12.71 20.45
CA LYS A 205 -12.57 13.74 20.73
C LYS A 205 -11.40 13.04 21.40
N THR A 206 -10.21 13.20 20.83
CA THR A 206 -9.00 12.59 21.40
C THR A 206 -8.73 13.29 22.73
N ASP A 207 -9.02 12.63 23.84
CA ASP A 207 -8.44 13.00 25.11
C ASP A 207 -6.92 12.78 24.96
N ASN A 208 -6.14 13.84 25.15
CA ASN A 208 -4.68 13.80 25.19
C ASN A 208 -4.16 13.10 26.47
N GLY A 209 -4.98 12.21 27.04
CA GLY A 209 -4.71 11.46 28.26
C GLY A 209 -3.72 10.31 28.05
N GLY A 210 -2.49 10.54 28.42
CA GLY A 210 -1.71 9.51 29.12
C GLY A 210 -0.91 8.49 28.34
N THR A 211 -0.84 8.49 27.01
CA THR A 211 0.21 7.73 26.34
C THR A 211 1.48 8.57 26.28
N VAL A 212 2.57 8.07 26.87
CA VAL A 212 3.90 8.64 26.78
C VAL A 212 4.19 8.86 25.30
N LYS A 213 4.13 10.13 24.85
CA LYS A 213 4.44 10.51 23.49
C LYS A 213 5.92 10.20 23.27
N GLN A 214 6.21 9.05 22.71
CA GLN A 214 7.55 8.74 22.25
C GLN A 214 7.87 9.78 21.16
N LYS A 215 8.86 10.63 21.42
CA LYS A 215 9.26 11.70 20.49
C LYS A 215 9.87 11.03 19.26
N SER A 216 9.06 10.76 18.26
CA SER A 216 9.53 10.28 16.97
C SER A 216 10.39 11.35 16.30
N SER A 217 11.60 10.98 15.90
CA SER A 217 12.54 11.84 15.17
C SER A 217 12.40 11.59 13.67
N LEU A 218 12.62 12.65 12.86
CA LEU A 218 12.69 12.52 11.39
C LEU A 218 13.80 11.58 10.92
N LEU A 219 14.80 11.34 11.75
CA LEU A 219 15.94 10.48 11.42
C LEU A 219 15.71 9.02 11.79
N ASP A 220 14.66 8.69 12.55
CA ASP A 220 14.42 7.33 13.01
C ASP A 220 14.21 6.31 11.87
N PRO A 221 13.45 6.62 10.80
CA PRO A 221 13.35 5.72 9.65
C PRO A 221 14.70 5.49 8.96
N PHE A 222 15.54 6.52 8.83
CA PHE A 222 16.88 6.38 8.25
C PHE A 222 17.83 5.59 9.15
N ARG A 223 17.71 5.75 10.48
CA ARG A 223 18.48 4.93 11.44
C ARG A 223 18.05 3.48 11.39
N ALA A 224 16.74 3.22 11.20
CA ALA A 224 16.21 1.88 11.05
C ALA A 224 16.79 1.16 9.82
N LEU A 225 17.05 1.88 8.71
CA LEU A 225 17.70 1.32 7.52
C LEU A 225 19.16 0.89 7.74
N LYS A 226 19.80 1.22 8.88
CA LYS A 226 21.10 0.66 9.24
C LYS A 226 21.00 -0.83 9.60
N HIS A 227 19.82 -1.31 9.99
CA HIS A 227 19.58 -2.74 10.17
C HIS A 227 19.56 -3.43 8.80
N ARG A 228 20.50 -4.34 8.61
CA ARG A 228 20.78 -4.97 7.32
C ARG A 228 19.57 -5.69 6.74
N SER A 229 18.83 -6.42 7.58
CA SER A 229 17.62 -7.14 7.17
C SER A 229 16.53 -6.20 6.65
N LEU A 230 16.26 -5.10 7.35
CA LEU A 230 15.29 -4.09 6.91
C LEU A 230 15.70 -3.41 5.60
N LEU A 231 16.99 -3.10 5.45
CA LEU A 231 17.52 -2.53 4.21
C LEU A 231 17.38 -3.51 3.04
N ILE A 232 17.65 -4.81 3.25
CA ILE A 232 17.49 -5.84 2.22
C ILE A 232 16.03 -5.92 1.76
N PHE A 233 15.06 -5.99 2.67
CA PHE A 233 13.64 -5.97 2.29
C PHE A 233 13.25 -4.67 1.60
N GLY A 234 13.76 -3.53 2.04
CA GLY A 234 13.49 -2.23 1.42
C GLY A 234 14.02 -2.14 -0.02
N ILE A 235 15.24 -2.58 -0.28
CA ILE A 235 15.83 -2.61 -1.64
C ILE A 235 15.08 -3.62 -2.52
N THR A 236 14.77 -4.81 -1.99
CA THR A 236 13.96 -5.81 -2.70
C THR A 236 12.62 -5.20 -3.11
N ALA A 237 11.98 -4.46 -2.19
CA ALA A 237 10.74 -3.77 -2.47
C ALA A 237 10.88 -2.67 -3.53
N ALA A 238 11.92 -1.85 -3.48
CA ALA A 238 12.17 -0.83 -4.49
C ALA A 238 12.33 -1.44 -5.89
N LEU A 239 13.07 -2.54 -5.99
CA LEU A 239 13.32 -3.23 -7.26
C LEU A 239 12.05 -3.85 -7.85
N TYR A 240 11.27 -4.62 -7.08
CA TYR A 240 10.06 -5.24 -7.65
C TYR A 240 8.94 -4.23 -7.87
N ASN A 241 8.88 -3.17 -7.07
CA ASN A 241 7.91 -2.09 -7.30
C ASN A 241 8.20 -1.32 -8.60
N PHE A 242 9.43 -1.32 -9.09
CA PHE A 242 9.70 -0.82 -10.43
C PHE A 242 8.87 -1.60 -11.48
N GLY A 243 8.92 -2.92 -11.48
CA GLY A 243 8.09 -3.75 -12.37
C GLY A 243 6.58 -3.59 -12.13
N PHE A 244 6.18 -3.52 -10.86
CA PHE A 244 4.79 -3.36 -10.46
C PHE A 244 4.18 -2.06 -11.00
N PHE A 245 4.83 -0.92 -10.77
CA PHE A 245 4.33 0.36 -11.26
C PHE A 245 4.52 0.55 -12.76
N THR A 246 5.49 -0.13 -13.39
CA THR A 246 5.56 -0.24 -14.85
C THR A 246 4.29 -0.90 -15.40
N LEU A 247 3.86 -2.02 -14.81
CA LEU A 247 2.62 -2.70 -15.20
C LEU A 247 1.40 -1.77 -15.02
N LEU A 248 1.19 -1.20 -13.83
CA LEU A 248 0.01 -0.39 -13.54
C LEU A 248 -0.07 0.86 -14.43
N ALA A 249 1.05 1.57 -14.59
CA ALA A 249 1.05 2.85 -15.29
C ALA A 249 1.07 2.70 -16.82
N TYR A 250 1.61 1.59 -17.35
CA TYR A 250 1.83 1.47 -18.78
C TYR A 250 0.91 0.44 -19.48
N ALA A 251 0.49 -0.64 -18.79
CA ALA A 251 -0.37 -1.66 -19.40
C ALA A 251 -1.68 -1.10 -20.00
N PRO A 252 -2.35 -0.09 -19.41
CA PRO A 252 -3.56 0.49 -20.01
C PRO A 252 -3.39 0.98 -21.44
N PHE A 253 -2.21 1.49 -21.80
CA PHE A 253 -1.92 2.01 -23.15
C PHE A 253 -1.81 0.93 -24.23
N VAL A 254 -1.51 -0.31 -23.84
CA VAL A 254 -1.29 -1.43 -24.78
C VAL A 254 -2.41 -2.45 -24.83
N MET A 255 -3.38 -2.34 -23.91
CA MET A 255 -4.52 -3.28 -23.86
C MET A 255 -5.53 -3.05 -24.99
N GLY A 256 -5.61 -1.83 -25.57
CA GLY A 256 -6.57 -1.52 -26.61
C GLY A 256 -8.04 -1.66 -26.17
N LEU A 257 -8.33 -1.40 -24.90
CA LEU A 257 -9.65 -1.44 -24.28
C LEU A 257 -10.12 -0.01 -23.98
N ASP A 258 -11.43 0.17 -23.96
CA ASP A 258 -12.06 1.39 -23.41
C ASP A 258 -11.95 1.42 -21.85
N GLU A 259 -12.39 2.51 -21.26
CA GLU A 259 -12.32 2.74 -19.82
C GLU A 259 -13.09 1.66 -19.02
N HIS A 260 -14.23 1.18 -19.54
CA HIS A 260 -14.98 0.10 -18.91
C HIS A 260 -14.22 -1.23 -18.94
N GLY A 261 -13.67 -1.57 -20.11
CA GLY A 261 -12.85 -2.78 -20.28
C GLY A 261 -11.62 -2.77 -19.38
N LEU A 262 -10.91 -1.67 -19.32
CA LEU A 262 -9.78 -1.47 -18.40
C LEU A 262 -10.23 -1.61 -16.94
N GLY A 263 -11.37 -1.02 -16.57
CA GLY A 263 -11.96 -1.13 -15.25
C GLY A 263 -12.22 -2.58 -14.84
N PHE A 264 -12.76 -3.42 -15.73
CA PHE A 264 -12.99 -4.85 -15.48
C PHE A 264 -11.70 -5.66 -15.35
N VAL A 265 -10.69 -5.37 -16.17
CA VAL A 265 -9.38 -6.04 -16.06
C VAL A 265 -8.73 -5.76 -14.71
N PHE A 266 -8.70 -4.49 -14.30
CA PHE A 266 -8.13 -4.12 -12.99
C PHE A 266 -9.00 -4.54 -11.80
N LEU A 267 -10.32 -4.67 -11.98
CA LEU A 267 -11.18 -5.33 -10.99
C LEU A 267 -10.74 -6.78 -10.78
N GLY A 268 -10.55 -7.54 -11.86
CA GLY A 268 -10.06 -8.92 -11.82
C GLY A 268 -8.69 -9.01 -11.12
N TRP A 269 -7.77 -8.12 -11.47
CA TRP A 269 -6.48 -7.94 -10.80
C TRP A 269 -6.64 -7.70 -9.29
N GLY A 270 -7.49 -6.76 -8.90
CA GLY A 270 -7.73 -6.39 -7.50
C GLY A 270 -8.36 -7.52 -6.68
N ILE A 271 -9.33 -8.25 -7.26
CA ILE A 271 -9.95 -9.42 -6.62
C ILE A 271 -8.91 -10.51 -6.36
N LEU A 272 -8.08 -10.84 -7.34
CA LEU A 272 -7.01 -11.83 -7.17
C LEU A 272 -5.97 -11.36 -6.16
N LEU A 273 -5.60 -10.08 -6.18
CA LEU A 273 -4.69 -9.50 -5.21
C LEU A 273 -5.23 -9.65 -3.78
N ALA A 274 -6.48 -9.25 -3.55
CA ALA A 274 -7.11 -9.31 -2.23
C ALA A 274 -7.29 -10.76 -1.73
N THR A 275 -7.80 -11.65 -2.57
CA THR A 275 -8.06 -13.04 -2.19
C THR A 275 -6.78 -13.81 -1.91
N THR A 276 -5.76 -13.68 -2.73
CA THR A 276 -4.49 -14.38 -2.53
C THR A 276 -3.69 -13.81 -1.36
N SER A 277 -3.74 -12.51 -1.14
CA SER A 277 -3.14 -11.83 0.01
C SER A 277 -3.65 -12.42 1.34
N VAL A 278 -4.97 -12.63 1.43
CA VAL A 278 -5.62 -13.09 2.67
C VAL A 278 -5.52 -14.63 2.84
N PHE A 279 -5.79 -15.39 1.77
CA PHE A 279 -5.97 -16.84 1.89
C PHE A 279 -4.74 -17.66 1.49
N LEU A 280 -3.99 -17.22 0.48
CA LEU A 280 -2.89 -18.01 -0.06
C LEU A 280 -1.55 -17.64 0.58
N ALA A 281 -1.27 -16.36 0.81
CA ALA A 281 0.01 -15.92 1.35
C ALA A 281 0.36 -16.57 2.70
N PRO A 282 -0.56 -16.67 3.70
CA PRO A 282 -0.25 -17.36 4.95
C PRO A 282 0.07 -18.85 4.77
N LYS A 283 -0.60 -19.53 3.83
CA LYS A 283 -0.34 -20.94 3.52
C LYS A 283 1.03 -21.12 2.87
N LEU A 284 1.38 -20.26 1.90
CA LEU A 284 2.70 -20.31 1.27
C LEU A 284 3.81 -20.09 2.29
N GLN A 285 3.60 -19.15 3.23
CA GLN A 285 4.54 -18.90 4.32
C GLN A 285 4.72 -20.16 5.20
N GLN A 286 3.63 -20.84 5.55
CA GLN A 286 3.67 -22.07 6.35
C GLN A 286 4.34 -23.25 5.62
N TRP A 287 4.10 -23.40 4.30
CA TRP A 287 4.61 -24.54 3.54
C TRP A 287 6.07 -24.39 3.13
N PHE A 288 6.48 -23.20 2.72
CA PHE A 288 7.78 -22.97 2.09
C PHE A 288 8.65 -21.93 2.79
N GLY A 289 8.10 -21.22 3.79
CA GLY A 289 8.74 -20.07 4.42
C GLY A 289 8.57 -18.77 3.60
N THR A 290 8.89 -17.65 4.23
CA THR A 290 8.67 -16.31 3.68
C THR A 290 9.55 -16.05 2.45
N ILE A 291 10.86 -16.28 2.58
CA ILE A 291 11.84 -15.90 1.55
C ILE A 291 11.68 -16.70 0.27
N LYS A 292 11.50 -18.02 0.37
CA LYS A 292 11.29 -18.89 -0.80
C LYS A 292 9.98 -18.56 -1.51
N SER A 293 8.91 -18.32 -0.75
CA SER A 293 7.62 -17.94 -1.31
C SER A 293 7.69 -16.59 -2.02
N MET A 294 8.33 -15.59 -1.43
CA MET A 294 8.57 -14.30 -2.06
C MET A 294 9.36 -14.44 -3.37
N ALA A 295 10.49 -15.17 -3.34
CA ALA A 295 11.31 -15.38 -4.52
C ALA A 295 10.53 -16.07 -5.65
N ALA A 296 9.71 -17.09 -5.33
CA ALA A 296 8.87 -17.76 -6.32
C ALA A 296 7.80 -16.82 -6.90
N MET A 297 7.09 -16.06 -6.08
CA MET A 297 6.06 -15.12 -6.55
C MET A 297 6.67 -14.02 -7.42
N LEU A 298 7.81 -13.47 -7.03
CA LEU A 298 8.52 -12.44 -7.82
C LEU A 298 9.09 -13.01 -9.13
N LEU A 299 9.61 -14.24 -9.12
CA LEU A 299 10.07 -14.88 -10.35
C LEU A 299 8.93 -15.10 -11.34
N LEU A 300 7.78 -15.61 -10.88
CA LEU A 300 6.59 -15.75 -11.72
C LEU A 300 6.10 -14.40 -12.22
N PHE A 301 6.16 -13.35 -11.41
CA PHE A 301 5.80 -12.01 -11.83
C PHE A 301 6.76 -11.47 -12.90
N ALA A 302 8.07 -11.71 -12.77
CA ALA A 302 9.03 -11.36 -13.81
C ALA A 302 8.73 -12.07 -15.13
N LEU A 303 8.38 -13.37 -15.07
CA LEU A 303 7.98 -14.13 -16.26
C LEU A 303 6.72 -13.55 -16.92
N LEU A 304 5.73 -13.10 -16.14
CA LEU A 304 4.56 -12.40 -16.70
C LEU A 304 4.95 -11.11 -17.41
N LEU A 305 5.84 -10.30 -16.82
CA LEU A 305 6.33 -9.08 -17.47
C LEU A 305 7.10 -9.38 -18.75
N PHE A 306 7.94 -10.41 -18.78
CA PHE A 306 8.60 -10.84 -20.02
C PHE A 306 7.60 -11.33 -21.07
N ALA A 307 6.58 -12.09 -20.68
CA ALA A 307 5.50 -12.50 -21.58
C ALA A 307 4.77 -11.29 -22.17
N MET A 308 4.44 -10.28 -21.34
CA MET A 308 3.87 -9.01 -21.82
C MET A 308 4.77 -8.29 -22.80
N GLY A 309 6.10 -8.28 -22.56
CA GLY A 309 7.07 -7.68 -23.46
C GLY A 309 7.23 -8.43 -24.78
N ILE A 310 7.20 -9.76 -24.78
CA ILE A 310 7.36 -10.58 -25.99
C ILE A 310 6.08 -10.56 -26.85
N TRP A 311 4.92 -10.62 -26.23
CA TRP A 311 3.61 -10.69 -26.89
C TRP A 311 2.77 -9.42 -26.70
N THR A 312 3.41 -8.25 -26.71
CA THR A 312 2.76 -6.94 -26.48
C THR A 312 1.60 -6.66 -27.45
N SER A 313 1.69 -7.16 -28.68
CA SER A 313 0.62 -7.03 -29.71
C SER A 313 -0.55 -7.99 -29.49
N THR A 314 -0.44 -8.93 -28.57
CA THR A 314 -1.45 -9.95 -28.34
C THR A 314 -2.29 -9.57 -27.12
N GLN A 315 -3.43 -8.92 -27.37
CA GLN A 315 -4.29 -8.32 -26.34
C GLN A 315 -4.63 -9.26 -25.19
N TRP A 316 -5.05 -10.50 -25.48
CA TRP A 316 -5.46 -11.44 -24.44
C TRP A 316 -4.30 -11.85 -23.51
N VAL A 317 -3.04 -11.86 -24.02
CA VAL A 317 -1.85 -12.15 -23.20
C VAL A 317 -1.65 -11.03 -22.18
N ILE A 318 -1.76 -9.78 -22.62
CA ILE A 318 -1.63 -8.62 -21.73
C ILE A 318 -2.72 -8.64 -20.65
N ILE A 319 -3.97 -8.85 -21.05
CA ILE A 319 -5.10 -8.92 -20.12
C ILE A 319 -4.91 -10.03 -19.08
N ALA A 320 -4.61 -11.26 -19.55
CA ALA A 320 -4.40 -12.39 -18.65
C ALA A 320 -3.21 -12.17 -17.71
N ALA A 321 -2.09 -11.62 -18.22
CA ALA A 321 -0.92 -11.32 -17.41
C ALA A 321 -1.21 -10.27 -16.34
N VAL A 322 -1.93 -9.21 -16.66
CA VAL A 322 -2.32 -8.19 -15.67
C VAL A 322 -3.18 -8.80 -14.56
N ILE A 323 -4.21 -9.57 -14.92
CA ILE A 323 -5.09 -10.21 -13.92
C ILE A 323 -4.28 -11.17 -13.02
N LEU A 324 -3.44 -12.03 -13.62
CA LEU A 324 -2.61 -12.99 -12.86
C LEU A 324 -1.55 -12.30 -12.00
N ALA A 325 -1.00 -11.17 -12.45
CA ALA A 325 -0.08 -10.38 -11.65
C ALA A 325 -0.70 -9.94 -10.32
N GLY A 326 -2.02 -9.72 -10.27
CA GLY A 326 -2.74 -9.44 -9.03
C GLY A 326 -2.55 -10.53 -7.99
N ALA A 327 -2.68 -11.80 -8.39
CA ALA A 327 -2.47 -12.93 -7.49
C ALA A 327 -1.04 -13.01 -6.95
N LEU A 328 -0.04 -12.82 -7.80
CA LEU A 328 1.37 -12.90 -7.43
C LEU A 328 1.77 -11.75 -6.50
N LEU A 329 1.33 -10.55 -6.83
CA LEU A 329 1.63 -9.34 -6.05
C LEU A 329 0.87 -9.30 -4.72
N GLY A 330 -0.35 -9.82 -4.66
CA GLY A 330 -1.10 -9.97 -3.41
C GLY A 330 -0.36 -10.85 -2.40
N ASN A 331 0.10 -12.02 -2.85
CA ASN A 331 0.93 -12.91 -2.03
C ASN A 331 2.23 -12.21 -1.58
N ASN A 332 2.96 -11.61 -2.51
CA ASN A 332 4.24 -10.97 -2.21
C ASN A 332 4.09 -9.79 -1.25
N ASN A 333 3.04 -8.97 -1.40
CA ASN A 333 2.78 -7.84 -0.50
C ASN A 333 2.59 -8.29 0.95
N THR A 334 1.81 -9.34 1.19
CA THR A 334 1.58 -9.87 2.53
C THR A 334 2.87 -10.46 3.12
N LEU A 335 3.59 -11.26 2.34
CA LEU A 335 4.81 -11.90 2.78
C LEU A 335 5.89 -10.87 3.17
N ILE A 336 6.15 -9.86 2.31
CA ILE A 336 7.19 -8.87 2.57
C ILE A 336 6.80 -7.93 3.72
N THR A 337 5.53 -7.54 3.84
CA THR A 337 5.06 -6.68 4.93
C THR A 337 5.21 -7.39 6.27
N THR A 338 4.83 -8.67 6.35
CA THR A 338 5.02 -9.49 7.55
C THR A 338 6.51 -9.63 7.89
N ALA A 339 7.35 -9.88 6.88
CA ALA A 339 8.80 -9.97 7.04
C ALA A 339 9.42 -8.68 7.60
N VAL A 340 9.03 -7.53 7.06
CA VAL A 340 9.50 -6.21 7.49
C VAL A 340 9.17 -5.92 8.96
N MET A 341 7.97 -6.33 9.44
CA MET A 341 7.57 -6.11 10.83
C MET A 341 8.40 -6.91 11.84
N ASN A 342 9.08 -7.97 11.37
CA ASN A 342 9.93 -8.85 12.17
C ASN A 342 11.43 -8.70 11.82
N ALA A 343 11.78 -7.83 10.88
CA ALA A 343 13.13 -7.75 10.32
C ALA A 343 14.17 -7.12 11.25
N ALA A 344 13.75 -6.24 12.15
CA ALA A 344 14.68 -5.49 13.00
C ALA A 344 14.06 -5.15 14.37
N PRO A 345 14.89 -5.01 15.45
CA PRO A 345 14.44 -4.66 16.79
C PRO A 345 14.15 -3.15 16.91
N VAL A 346 13.29 -2.64 16.03
CA VAL A 346 12.84 -1.25 16.02
C VAL A 346 11.33 -1.20 16.11
N GLU A 347 10.80 -0.05 16.48
CA GLU A 347 9.35 0.16 16.52
C GLU A 347 8.73 -0.12 15.14
N ARG A 348 7.61 -0.89 15.11
CA ARG A 348 6.95 -1.30 13.86
C ARG A 348 6.56 -0.14 12.96
N SER A 349 6.17 0.98 13.54
CA SER A 349 5.86 2.22 12.80
C SER A 349 7.08 2.76 12.07
N THR A 350 8.24 2.74 12.71
CA THR A 350 9.52 3.18 12.14
C THR A 350 10.00 2.23 11.05
N ALA A 351 9.90 0.90 11.27
CA ALA A 351 10.22 -0.10 10.25
C ALA A 351 9.33 0.06 9.01
N SER A 352 8.02 0.24 9.23
CA SER A 352 7.04 0.47 8.16
C SER A 352 7.32 1.74 7.36
N ALA A 353 7.65 2.84 8.03
CA ALA A 353 7.98 4.10 7.37
C ALA A 353 9.26 3.99 6.52
N ALA A 354 10.30 3.37 7.05
CA ALA A 354 11.56 3.14 6.35
C ALA A 354 11.40 2.24 5.11
N TYR A 355 10.66 1.15 5.27
CA TYR A 355 10.31 0.23 4.18
C TYR A 355 9.46 0.93 3.10
N SER A 356 8.41 1.65 3.51
CA SER A 356 7.50 2.33 2.59
C SER A 356 8.21 3.42 1.79
N PHE A 357 9.14 4.15 2.41
CA PHE A 357 9.98 5.11 1.71
C PHE A 357 10.72 4.47 0.52
N LEU A 358 11.46 3.39 0.75
CA LEU A 358 12.20 2.68 -0.31
C LEU A 358 11.25 2.07 -1.36
N ARG A 359 10.17 1.46 -0.92
CA ARG A 359 9.15 0.88 -1.79
C ARG A 359 8.56 1.90 -2.75
N PHE A 360 8.07 3.03 -2.25
CA PHE A 360 7.46 4.07 -3.08
C PHE A 360 8.49 4.86 -3.89
N LEU A 361 9.74 4.96 -3.43
CA LEU A 361 10.82 5.55 -4.22
C LEU A 361 11.09 4.72 -5.50
N GLY A 362 11.14 3.39 -5.41
CA GLY A 362 11.21 2.51 -6.58
C GLY A 362 10.00 2.68 -7.50
N GLY A 363 8.80 2.76 -6.92
CA GLY A 363 7.56 3.01 -7.64
C GLY A 363 7.44 4.42 -8.24
N ALA A 364 8.19 5.40 -7.76
CA ALA A 364 8.19 6.75 -8.31
C ALA A 364 8.97 6.84 -9.63
N ILE A 365 10.05 6.11 -9.76
CA ILE A 365 10.92 6.15 -10.95
C ILE A 365 10.29 5.40 -12.13
N ALA A 366 9.65 4.28 -11.87
CA ALA A 366 9.18 3.34 -12.88
C ALA A 366 8.17 3.91 -13.89
N PRO A 367 7.10 4.62 -13.51
CA PRO A 367 6.05 5.04 -14.45
C PRO A 367 6.57 5.95 -15.54
N TYR A 368 7.32 6.98 -15.17
CA TYR A 368 7.91 7.90 -16.15
C TYR A 368 8.92 7.18 -17.05
N THR A 369 9.77 6.33 -16.47
CA THR A 369 10.74 5.54 -17.23
C THR A 369 10.04 4.62 -18.22
N ALA A 370 8.95 3.97 -17.83
CA ALA A 370 8.16 3.11 -18.71
C ALA A 370 7.60 3.88 -19.92
N GLY A 371 6.97 5.04 -19.68
CA GLY A 371 6.48 5.90 -20.74
C GLY A 371 7.59 6.35 -21.71
N LYS A 372 8.73 6.78 -21.16
CA LYS A 372 9.90 7.18 -21.98
C LYS A 372 10.51 6.05 -22.78
N LEU A 373 10.65 4.86 -22.21
CA LEU A 373 11.16 3.69 -22.92
C LEU A 373 10.24 3.29 -24.08
N ALA A 374 8.93 3.39 -23.91
CA ALA A 374 7.97 3.13 -24.95
C ALA A 374 8.05 4.16 -26.09
N GLU A 375 8.22 5.44 -25.77
CA GLU A 375 8.33 6.53 -26.75
C GLU A 375 9.63 6.45 -27.55
N ILE A 376 10.76 6.08 -26.90
CA ILE A 376 12.08 6.08 -27.53
C ILE A 376 12.32 4.79 -28.34
N TYR A 377 11.86 3.65 -27.84
CA TYR A 377 12.12 2.35 -28.45
C TYR A 377 10.85 1.73 -29.03
N ASN A 378 10.08 1.03 -28.22
CA ASN A 378 8.82 0.40 -28.62
C ASN A 378 8.00 -0.02 -27.38
N PRO A 379 6.72 -0.41 -27.55
CA PRO A 379 5.83 -0.83 -26.45
C PRO A 379 6.28 -2.04 -25.63
N SER A 380 7.18 -2.87 -26.14
CA SER A 380 7.67 -4.08 -25.45
C SER A 380 8.71 -3.75 -24.37
N VAL A 381 9.55 -2.75 -24.62
CA VAL A 381 10.73 -2.43 -23.78
C VAL A 381 10.40 -2.12 -22.34
N PRO A 382 9.34 -1.36 -22.01
CA PRO A 382 8.98 -1.11 -20.60
C PRO A 382 8.79 -2.39 -19.79
N PHE A 383 8.09 -3.38 -20.34
CA PHE A 383 7.82 -4.65 -19.66
C PHE A 383 9.09 -5.50 -19.52
N LEU A 384 9.95 -5.53 -20.53
CA LEU A 384 11.22 -6.25 -20.46
C LEU A 384 12.16 -5.65 -19.42
N VAL A 385 12.25 -4.33 -19.34
CA VAL A 385 13.04 -3.62 -18.33
C VAL A 385 12.44 -3.84 -16.94
N GLY A 386 11.11 -3.69 -16.80
CA GLY A 386 10.40 -3.99 -15.55
C GLY A 386 10.65 -5.42 -15.06
N GLY A 387 10.56 -6.41 -15.97
CA GLY A 387 10.89 -7.80 -15.68
C GLY A 387 12.33 -7.99 -15.22
N GLY A 388 13.28 -7.30 -15.86
CA GLY A 388 14.69 -7.28 -15.45
C GLY A 388 14.90 -6.78 -14.02
N PHE A 389 14.25 -5.69 -13.63
CA PHE A 389 14.29 -5.18 -12.25
C PHE A 389 13.69 -6.17 -11.24
N VAL A 390 12.60 -6.86 -11.60
CA VAL A 390 12.02 -7.90 -10.75
C VAL A 390 12.95 -9.10 -10.62
N VAL A 391 13.63 -9.54 -11.68
CA VAL A 391 14.66 -10.59 -11.60
C VAL A 391 15.81 -10.15 -10.69
N LEU A 392 16.26 -8.90 -10.80
CA LEU A 392 17.27 -8.35 -9.89
C LEU A 392 16.82 -8.41 -8.43
N SER A 393 15.53 -8.14 -8.15
CA SER A 393 15.00 -8.26 -6.79
C SER A 393 15.06 -9.70 -6.26
N VAL A 394 14.77 -10.69 -7.12
CA VAL A 394 14.87 -12.13 -6.77
C VAL A 394 16.32 -12.52 -6.48
N ILE A 395 17.23 -12.16 -7.36
CA ILE A 395 18.66 -12.43 -7.18
C ILE A 395 19.16 -11.77 -5.88
N PHE A 396 18.78 -10.52 -5.65
CA PHE A 396 19.23 -9.75 -4.50
C PHE A 396 18.76 -10.37 -3.17
N ILE A 397 17.47 -10.76 -3.05
CA ILE A 397 16.97 -11.39 -1.83
C ILE A 397 17.58 -12.77 -1.58
N LEU A 398 17.81 -13.56 -2.64
CA LEU A 398 18.40 -14.90 -2.52
C LEU A 398 19.88 -14.85 -2.12
N ILE A 399 20.68 -13.94 -2.68
CA ILE A 399 22.09 -13.75 -2.30
C ILE A 399 22.19 -13.33 -0.82
N ASN A 400 21.26 -12.49 -0.35
CA ASN A 400 21.23 -12.00 1.02
C ASN A 400 20.42 -12.87 1.98
N ASN A 401 19.97 -14.05 1.55
CA ASN A 401 19.08 -14.93 2.35
C ASN A 401 19.60 -15.19 3.78
N LYS A 402 20.91 -15.36 3.96
CA LYS A 402 21.53 -15.58 5.27
C LYS A 402 21.24 -14.47 6.30
N HIS A 403 20.97 -13.25 5.85
CA HIS A 403 20.69 -12.09 6.72
C HIS A 403 19.20 -11.87 7.00
N VAL A 404 18.31 -12.57 6.29
CA VAL A 404 16.85 -12.38 6.38
C VAL A 404 16.09 -13.65 6.80
N LYS A 405 16.73 -14.82 6.76
CA LYS A 405 16.09 -16.11 7.09
C LYS A 405 15.58 -16.23 8.54
N HIS A 406 16.10 -15.40 9.48
CA HIS A 406 15.64 -15.35 10.85
C HIS A 406 14.16 -14.98 10.97
N VAL A 407 13.62 -14.28 9.98
CA VAL A 407 12.21 -13.90 9.90
C VAL A 407 11.31 -15.14 9.80
N ASP A 408 11.79 -16.22 9.18
CA ASP A 408 11.06 -17.49 9.09
C ASP A 408 11.06 -18.28 10.44
N ASN A 409 12.04 -18.02 11.31
CA ASN A 409 12.14 -18.65 12.62
C ASN A 409 11.40 -17.86 13.72
N GLY A 410 10.81 -16.72 13.42
CA GLY A 410 10.17 -15.84 14.40
C GLY A 410 11.14 -15.11 15.34
N GLU A 411 12.44 -15.12 15.03
CA GLU A 411 13.48 -14.42 15.78
C GLU A 411 13.61 -12.98 15.29
N LEU A 412 13.78 -12.04 16.22
CA LEU A 412 14.10 -10.64 15.86
C LEU A 412 15.55 -10.57 15.36
N GLY A 413 15.77 -9.91 14.23
CA GLY A 413 17.12 -9.71 13.69
C GLY A 413 17.99 -8.87 14.64
N HIS A 414 19.24 -9.28 14.83
CA HIS A 414 20.27 -8.55 15.58
C HIS A 414 20.95 -7.49 14.73
#